data_55d537ce26e9ea297a2510dc3f8e1324
#
_entry.id   55d537ce26e9ea297a2510dc3f8e1324
#
_cell.length_a   1.000
_cell.length_b   1.000
_cell.length_c   1.000
_cell.angle_alpha   90.00
_cell.angle_beta   90.00
_cell.angle_gamma   90.00
#
_symmetry.space_group_name_H-M   'P 1'
#
loop_
_entity.id
_entity.type
_entity.pdbx_description
1 polymer ?
#
loop_
_entity_poly.entity_id
_entity_poly.type
_entity_poly.pdbx_seq_one_letter_code
_entity_poly.pdbx_strand_id
1 'polypeptide(L)'
;SKKVNKTYGFTNGGEIHLDNKYGNINIYGWTKNEVSITVNITVTHKKSDNARELLERIRPVLRESDDFLSVGYEIGENSSGFFSNLFEKANPFDFDRSNVQIDYKVYMPEKAEMEIINKFGDVFIEDWRGVLKADVQHGDMWINDNLNKADINLKYGKLRAKNIYYANLDLKNGGLDMDDSNTMRLNSSGSDISMHTIGSLEFYSNKDEVDLEEIGTFYGMLKFSTIQLGRLAKDIDLVLKISDFRVDHILSTNGTIIIEQESSEVSLNITDFPHEFSAVLEEGLVRLPKSFHDVDSEMLDKGKKLREINAVYGKKVQGRISITGKKGVVLLKEL
;
A
#
# COMPACT_ATOMS: atom_id res chain seq x y z
N SER A 1 -21.20 29.29 -2.64
CA SER A 1 -19.90 28.89 -2.10
C SER A 1 -19.42 29.84 -1.03
N LYS A 2 -18.59 29.34 -0.11
CA LYS A 2 -17.97 30.08 0.98
C LYS A 2 -16.49 29.75 1.02
N LYS A 3 -15.64 30.77 1.20
CA LYS A 3 -14.19 30.59 1.31
C LYS A 3 -13.70 31.16 2.66
N VAL A 4 -12.90 30.37 3.37
CA VAL A 4 -12.26 30.76 4.63
C VAL A 4 -10.75 30.62 4.47
N ASN A 5 -10.01 31.68 4.76
CA ASN A 5 -8.55 31.68 4.75
C ASN A 5 -8.04 31.99 6.16
N LYS A 6 -7.08 31.21 6.63
CA LYS A 6 -6.41 31.40 7.93
C LYS A 6 -4.92 31.12 7.80
N THR A 7 -4.12 31.84 8.55
CA THR A 7 -2.67 31.65 8.64
C THR A 7 -2.26 31.67 10.10
N TYR A 8 -1.40 30.75 10.50
CA TYR A 8 -0.91 30.60 11.85
C TYR A 8 0.62 30.45 11.84
N GLY A 9 1.31 30.91 12.87
CA GLY A 9 2.70 30.60 13.10
C GLY A 9 2.87 29.09 13.30
N PHE A 10 3.87 28.46 12.64
CA PHE A 10 4.00 27.02 12.66
C PHE A 10 5.41 26.60 12.24
N THR A 11 6.03 25.66 12.94
CA THR A 11 7.41 25.26 12.66
C THR A 11 7.50 23.88 11.99
N ASN A 12 8.70 23.46 11.61
CA ASN A 12 8.96 22.11 11.14
C ASN A 12 8.77 21.01 12.22
N GLY A 13 8.68 21.39 13.49
CA GLY A 13 8.36 20.48 14.59
C GLY A 13 6.86 20.38 14.90
N GLY A 14 6.04 21.14 14.17
CA GLY A 14 4.60 21.15 14.39
C GLY A 14 3.87 19.96 13.76
N GLU A 15 2.62 19.76 14.18
CA GLU A 15 1.74 18.70 13.72
C GLU A 15 0.38 19.25 13.29
N ILE A 16 -0.08 18.89 12.09
CA ILE A 16 -1.38 19.27 11.56
C ILE A 16 -2.29 18.05 11.42
N HIS A 17 -3.53 18.16 11.92
CA HIS A 17 -4.59 17.18 11.71
C HIS A 17 -5.66 17.76 10.78
N LEU A 18 -5.93 17.05 9.69
CA LEU A 18 -6.94 17.41 8.69
C LEU A 18 -8.02 16.34 8.64
N ASP A 19 -9.23 16.69 9.04
CA ASP A 19 -10.41 15.81 8.94
C ASP A 19 -11.39 16.37 7.89
N ASN A 20 -11.58 15.59 6.83
CA ASN A 20 -12.52 15.94 5.76
C ASN A 20 -13.34 14.72 5.32
N LYS A 21 -14.55 14.97 4.88
CA LYS A 21 -15.45 13.90 4.42
C LYS A 21 -15.85 14.02 2.96
N TYR A 22 -15.97 15.22 2.42
CA TYR A 22 -16.52 15.47 1.09
C TYR A 22 -15.70 16.53 0.36
N GLY A 23 -14.71 16.12 -0.39
CA GLY A 23 -13.87 17.00 -1.18
C GLY A 23 -12.39 16.69 -1.07
N ASN A 24 -11.59 17.45 -1.78
CA ASN A 24 -10.17 17.19 -1.95
C ASN A 24 -9.32 17.91 -0.88
N ILE A 25 -8.19 17.29 -0.56
CA ILE A 25 -7.15 17.88 0.30
C ILE A 25 -5.89 18.07 -0.55
N ASN A 26 -5.45 19.32 -0.73
CA ASN A 26 -4.24 19.66 -1.45
C ASN A 26 -3.22 20.23 -0.48
N ILE A 27 -2.06 19.58 -0.35
CA ILE A 27 -0.98 19.94 0.57
C ILE A 27 0.24 20.38 -0.24
N TYR A 28 0.82 21.50 0.17
CA TYR A 28 2.03 22.07 -0.41
C TYR A 28 3.02 22.40 0.70
N GLY A 29 4.20 21.82 0.65
CA GLY A 29 5.30 22.18 1.54
C GLY A 29 5.91 23.54 1.17
N TRP A 30 6.41 24.27 2.14
CA TRP A 30 7.18 25.49 1.92
C TRP A 30 8.22 25.73 3.01
N THR A 31 9.09 26.69 2.80
CA THR A 31 10.18 27.02 3.73
C THR A 31 9.79 28.04 4.82
N LYS A 32 8.55 28.52 4.83
CA LYS A 32 8.09 29.50 5.80
C LYS A 32 7.70 28.83 7.12
N ASN A 33 7.93 29.51 8.24
CA ASN A 33 7.48 29.07 9.57
C ASN A 33 6.04 29.49 9.84
N GLU A 34 5.14 29.11 8.96
CA GLU A 34 3.70 29.36 9.08
C GLU A 34 2.91 28.25 8.36
N VAL A 35 1.67 28.03 8.75
CA VAL A 35 0.70 27.24 8.01
C VAL A 35 -0.40 28.15 7.48
N SER A 36 -0.72 28.03 6.20
CA SER A 36 -1.82 28.77 5.57
C SER A 36 -2.86 27.81 5.03
N ILE A 37 -4.09 27.95 5.49
CA ILE A 37 -5.20 27.08 5.13
C ILE A 37 -6.28 27.85 4.42
N THR A 38 -6.71 27.33 3.30
CA THR A 38 -7.92 27.75 2.58
C THR A 38 -8.93 26.61 2.61
N VAL A 39 -10.12 26.90 3.13
CA VAL A 39 -11.28 25.99 3.07
C VAL A 39 -12.29 26.57 2.10
N ASN A 40 -12.56 25.83 1.03
CA ASN A 40 -13.58 26.17 0.04
C ASN A 40 -14.79 25.25 0.22
N ILE A 41 -15.95 25.83 0.54
CA ILE A 41 -17.20 25.09 0.72
C ILE A 41 -18.11 25.43 -0.44
N THR A 42 -18.55 24.45 -1.19
CA THR A 42 -19.50 24.58 -2.28
C THR A 42 -20.71 23.71 -2.00
N VAL A 43 -21.90 24.28 -2.14
CA VAL A 43 -23.17 23.57 -2.02
C VAL A 43 -23.95 23.76 -3.30
N THR A 44 -24.43 22.69 -3.88
CA THR A 44 -25.25 22.66 -5.08
C THR A 44 -26.62 22.08 -4.75
N HIS A 45 -27.71 22.80 -5.03
CA HIS A 45 -29.06 22.30 -4.83
C HIS A 45 -30.01 22.89 -5.87
N LYS A 46 -31.07 22.16 -6.25
CA LYS A 46 -32.08 22.62 -7.24
C LYS A 46 -32.80 23.90 -6.81
N LYS A 47 -32.98 24.11 -5.50
CA LYS A 47 -33.55 25.32 -4.92
C LYS A 47 -32.43 26.14 -4.28
N SER A 48 -32.28 27.39 -4.70
CA SER A 48 -31.21 28.29 -4.23
C SER A 48 -31.27 28.57 -2.72
N ASP A 49 -32.45 28.64 -2.14
CA ASP A 49 -32.63 28.91 -0.72
C ASP A 49 -32.13 27.74 0.14
N ASN A 50 -32.43 26.53 -0.26
CA ASN A 50 -31.91 25.33 0.42
C ASN A 50 -30.37 25.25 0.33
N ALA A 51 -29.78 25.60 -0.82
CA ALA A 51 -28.34 25.66 -0.97
C ALA A 51 -27.70 26.70 -0.05
N ARG A 52 -28.32 27.86 0.11
CA ARG A 52 -27.85 28.93 1.00
C ARG A 52 -27.96 28.51 2.46
N GLU A 53 -29.09 27.96 2.88
CA GLU A 53 -29.29 27.46 4.25
C GLU A 53 -28.27 26.39 4.62
N LEU A 54 -28.05 25.40 3.76
CA LEU A 54 -27.05 24.37 4.00
C LEU A 54 -25.62 24.94 4.07
N LEU A 55 -25.28 25.88 3.19
CA LEU A 55 -23.98 26.54 3.18
C LEU A 55 -23.70 27.33 4.48
N GLU A 56 -24.72 27.97 5.06
CA GLU A 56 -24.61 28.70 6.33
C GLU A 56 -24.41 27.76 7.53
N ARG A 57 -24.95 26.54 7.47
CA ARG A 57 -24.85 25.54 8.52
C ARG A 57 -23.48 24.86 8.55
N ILE A 58 -22.76 24.81 7.42
CA ILE A 58 -21.40 24.23 7.37
C ILE A 58 -20.39 25.26 7.88
N ARG A 59 -19.74 24.95 9.00
CA ARG A 59 -18.77 25.82 9.64
C ARG A 59 -17.42 25.12 9.75
N PRO A 60 -16.35 25.64 9.09
CA PRO A 60 -15.00 25.18 9.35
C PRO A 60 -14.62 25.42 10.81
N VAL A 61 -14.02 24.41 11.43
CA VAL A 61 -13.49 24.46 12.80
C VAL A 61 -12.00 24.32 12.74
N LEU A 62 -11.30 25.36 13.19
CA LEU A 62 -9.83 25.37 13.29
C LEU A 62 -9.47 25.56 14.75
N ARG A 63 -8.72 24.59 15.31
CA ARG A 63 -8.26 24.63 16.70
C ARG A 63 -6.74 24.66 16.70
N GLU A 64 -6.15 25.70 17.23
CA GLU A 64 -4.75 25.96 17.30
C GLU A 64 -4.27 25.87 18.76
N SER A 65 -3.09 25.29 18.98
CA SER A 65 -2.36 25.29 20.25
C SER A 65 -0.90 24.99 19.94
N ASP A 66 0.04 25.88 20.28
CA ASP A 66 1.48 25.72 20.16
C ASP A 66 1.96 24.70 19.10
N ASP A 67 2.35 25.08 17.93
CA ASP A 67 2.76 24.16 16.84
C ASP A 67 1.82 22.94 16.56
N PHE A 68 0.57 23.01 17.02
CA PHE A 68 -0.48 22.03 16.70
C PHE A 68 -1.68 22.70 16.08
N LEU A 69 -2.19 22.15 15.00
CA LEU A 69 -3.38 22.67 14.32
C LEU A 69 -4.32 21.54 13.90
N SER A 70 -5.56 21.59 14.36
CA SER A 70 -6.63 20.71 13.90
C SER A 70 -7.61 21.46 13.02
N VAL A 71 -7.92 20.90 11.86
CA VAL A 71 -8.85 21.45 10.87
C VAL A 71 -9.90 20.43 10.55
N GLY A 72 -11.14 20.82 10.73
CA GLY A 72 -12.32 20.03 10.39
C GLY A 72 -13.50 20.95 10.10
N TYR A 73 -14.70 20.40 10.18
CA TYR A 73 -15.94 21.19 10.06
C TYR A 73 -17.05 20.61 10.92
N GLU A 74 -17.98 21.48 11.27
CA GLU A 74 -19.21 21.12 11.97
C GLU A 74 -20.41 21.51 11.12
N ILE A 75 -21.49 20.71 11.20
CA ILE A 75 -22.77 21.03 10.58
C ILE A 75 -23.75 21.33 11.69
N GLY A 76 -24.12 22.60 11.83
CA GLY A 76 -25.06 23.07 12.88
C GLY A 76 -26.43 22.42 12.76
N GLU A 77 -26.94 21.89 13.86
CA GLU A 77 -28.31 21.40 13.95
C GLU A 77 -29.31 22.58 13.99
N ASN A 78 -30.23 22.64 13.04
CA ASN A 78 -31.51 23.34 13.23
C ASN A 78 -32.60 22.28 13.37
N SER A 79 -33.32 22.32 14.45
CA SER A 79 -34.27 21.34 14.95
C SER A 79 -35.54 21.14 14.12
N SER A 80 -35.57 21.54 12.89
CA SER A 80 -36.75 21.34 12.05
C SER A 80 -36.36 20.83 10.66
N GLY A 81 -36.44 19.54 10.46
CA GLY A 81 -36.83 19.04 9.17
C GLY A 81 -35.80 18.28 8.37
N PHE A 82 -35.84 18.52 7.14
CA PHE A 82 -35.36 17.75 6.00
C PHE A 82 -33.90 17.33 5.99
N PHE A 83 -33.01 18.11 6.59
CA PHE A 83 -31.54 17.87 6.50
C PHE A 83 -30.93 16.98 7.63
N SER A 84 -31.59 16.86 8.79
CA SER A 84 -31.10 15.95 9.85
C SER A 84 -31.09 14.50 9.37
N ASN A 85 -32.04 14.11 8.53
CA ASN A 85 -32.11 12.78 7.93
C ASN A 85 -31.04 12.52 6.85
N LEU A 86 -30.46 13.58 6.25
CA LEU A 86 -29.41 13.43 5.22
C LEU A 86 -28.05 13.08 5.82
N PHE A 87 -27.76 13.47 7.06
CA PHE A 87 -26.46 13.26 7.68
C PHE A 87 -26.43 12.14 8.73
N GLU A 88 -27.56 11.87 9.43
CA GLU A 88 -27.62 10.84 10.47
C GLU A 88 -28.09 9.46 9.96
N LYS A 89 -28.88 9.39 8.89
CA LYS A 89 -29.42 8.14 8.32
C LYS A 89 -28.89 7.79 6.94
N ALA A 90 -27.98 8.57 6.39
CA ALA A 90 -27.46 8.28 5.07
C ALA A 90 -26.67 6.98 5.09
N ASN A 91 -27.29 5.94 4.57
CA ASN A 91 -26.55 4.85 3.95
C ASN A 91 -25.47 5.52 3.06
N PRO A 92 -24.17 5.17 3.17
CA PRO A 92 -23.12 5.81 2.37
C PRO A 92 -23.37 5.79 0.86
N PHE A 93 -24.35 5.02 0.41
CA PHE A 93 -24.78 4.89 -0.98
C PHE A 93 -25.96 5.82 -1.38
N ASP A 94 -26.70 6.41 -0.44
CA ASP A 94 -27.87 7.25 -0.71
C ASP A 94 -27.56 8.75 -0.67
N PHE A 95 -26.34 9.14 -0.31
CA PHE A 95 -25.94 10.54 -0.32
C PHE A 95 -25.61 10.96 -1.75
N ASP A 96 -26.40 11.84 -2.34
CA ASP A 96 -26.07 12.51 -3.58
C ASP A 96 -24.82 13.40 -3.35
N ARG A 97 -23.65 12.86 -3.68
CA ARG A 97 -22.32 13.49 -3.52
C ARG A 97 -22.23 14.86 -4.23
N SER A 98 -23.19 15.16 -5.12
CA SER A 98 -23.22 16.41 -5.87
C SER A 98 -23.61 17.63 -5.04
N ASN A 99 -24.07 17.46 -3.80
CA ASN A 99 -24.67 18.55 -3.05
C ASN A 99 -23.70 19.34 -2.14
N VAL A 100 -22.64 18.73 -1.62
CA VAL A 100 -21.66 19.39 -0.74
C VAL A 100 -20.24 19.00 -1.14
N GLN A 101 -19.39 20.00 -1.32
CA GLN A 101 -17.95 19.83 -1.54
C GLN A 101 -17.20 20.78 -0.60
N ILE A 102 -16.22 20.23 0.12
CA ILE A 102 -15.38 20.96 1.07
C ILE A 102 -13.92 20.65 0.73
N ASP A 103 -13.29 21.58 0.03
CA ASP A 103 -11.90 21.40 -0.39
C ASP A 103 -10.96 22.14 0.54
N TYR A 104 -9.88 21.47 0.95
CA TYR A 104 -8.78 22.07 1.70
C TYR A 104 -7.59 22.31 0.79
N LYS A 105 -7.01 23.50 0.89
CA LYS A 105 -5.70 23.82 0.34
C LYS A 105 -4.81 24.31 1.47
N VAL A 106 -3.74 23.58 1.73
CA VAL A 106 -2.84 23.81 2.86
C VAL A 106 -1.43 24.04 2.37
N TYR A 107 -0.83 25.12 2.79
CA TYR A 107 0.61 25.37 2.70
C TYR A 107 1.20 25.24 4.10
N MET A 108 2.25 24.46 4.28
CA MET A 108 2.83 24.18 5.59
C MET A 108 4.35 23.97 5.52
N PRO A 109 5.07 24.08 6.63
CA PRO A 109 6.51 23.78 6.66
C PRO A 109 6.79 22.37 6.13
N GLU A 110 7.79 22.23 5.28
CA GLU A 110 8.07 21.03 4.49
C GLU A 110 8.36 19.75 5.29
N LYS A 111 8.69 19.87 6.59
CA LYS A 111 9.06 18.75 7.47
C LYS A 111 8.11 18.55 8.65
N ALA A 112 7.10 19.40 8.80
CA ALA A 112 6.11 19.24 9.87
C ALA A 112 5.34 17.93 9.71
N GLU A 113 4.82 17.39 10.81
CA GLU A 113 4.05 16.15 10.79
C GLU A 113 2.60 16.39 10.34
N MET A 114 1.97 15.37 9.77
CA MET A 114 0.61 15.49 9.24
C MET A 114 -0.20 14.21 9.47
N GLU A 115 -1.40 14.38 10.01
CA GLU A 115 -2.44 13.36 10.02
C GLU A 115 -3.62 13.78 9.13
N ILE A 116 -4.04 12.89 8.22
CA ILE A 116 -5.15 13.12 7.29
C ILE A 116 -6.21 12.05 7.48
N ILE A 117 -7.47 12.47 7.62
CA ILE A 117 -8.64 11.64 7.44
C ILE A 117 -9.47 12.23 6.31
N ASN A 118 -9.65 11.48 5.20
CA ASN A 118 -10.49 11.92 4.08
C ASN A 118 -11.35 10.77 3.54
N LYS A 119 -12.67 10.98 3.40
CA LYS A 119 -13.55 9.85 3.05
C LYS A 119 -14.07 9.84 1.62
N PHE A 120 -14.34 10.95 1.01
CA PHE A 120 -14.90 11.05 -0.34
C PHE A 120 -14.25 12.22 -1.06
N GLY A 121 -13.08 11.97 -1.61
CA GLY A 121 -12.27 12.94 -2.32
C GLY A 121 -10.80 12.58 -2.28
N ASP A 122 -10.04 13.24 -3.10
CA ASP A 122 -8.66 12.93 -3.36
C ASP A 122 -7.71 13.70 -2.44
N VAL A 123 -6.50 13.16 -2.26
CA VAL A 123 -5.43 13.78 -1.49
C VAL A 123 -4.21 13.98 -2.38
N PHE A 124 -3.72 15.22 -2.46
CA PHE A 124 -2.53 15.57 -3.23
C PHE A 124 -1.48 16.20 -2.31
N ILE A 125 -0.26 15.67 -2.34
CA ILE A 125 0.87 16.13 -1.53
C ILE A 125 2.03 16.46 -2.46
N GLU A 126 2.51 17.72 -2.40
CA GLU A 126 3.62 18.24 -3.20
C GLU A 126 4.57 19.06 -2.33
N ASP A 127 5.85 19.06 -2.65
CA ASP A 127 6.91 19.86 -2.00
C ASP A 127 7.03 19.62 -0.47
N TRP A 128 6.50 18.50 0.04
CA TRP A 128 6.47 18.18 1.46
C TRP A 128 7.07 16.79 1.73
N ARG A 129 7.87 16.67 2.79
CA ARG A 129 8.68 15.49 3.12
C ARG A 129 8.70 15.13 4.62
N GLY A 130 7.67 15.50 5.33
CA GLY A 130 7.52 15.19 6.75
C GLY A 130 7.12 13.73 7.02
N VAL A 131 6.51 13.53 8.18
CA VAL A 131 5.93 12.24 8.59
C VAL A 131 4.44 12.27 8.34
N LEU A 132 3.94 11.29 7.59
CA LEU A 132 2.54 11.20 7.19
C LEU A 132 1.83 10.07 7.93
N LYS A 133 0.64 10.35 8.46
CA LYS A 133 -0.37 9.37 8.80
C LYS A 133 -1.66 9.69 8.03
N ALA A 134 -2.23 8.71 7.31
CA ALA A 134 -3.40 8.96 6.49
C ALA A 134 -4.41 7.80 6.55
N ASP A 135 -5.70 8.14 6.70
CA ASP A 135 -6.83 7.26 6.46
C ASP A 135 -7.68 7.87 5.33
N VAL A 136 -7.61 7.25 4.14
CA VAL A 136 -8.32 7.73 2.95
C VAL A 136 -9.27 6.66 2.46
N GLN A 137 -10.52 7.05 2.20
CA GLN A 137 -11.56 6.13 1.73
C GLN A 137 -12.32 6.76 0.56
N HIS A 138 -12.53 5.98 -0.50
CA HIS A 138 -13.24 6.43 -1.71
C HIS A 138 -12.62 7.68 -2.35
N GLY A 139 -11.30 7.69 -2.49
CA GLY A 139 -10.51 8.72 -3.15
C GLY A 139 -9.11 8.24 -3.41
N ASP A 140 -8.46 8.82 -4.40
CA ASP A 140 -7.08 8.53 -4.75
C ASP A 140 -6.12 9.40 -3.93
N MET A 141 -4.87 8.95 -3.79
CA MET A 141 -3.83 9.69 -3.10
C MET A 141 -2.58 9.79 -3.95
N TRP A 142 -2.03 11.00 -4.08
CA TRP A 142 -0.78 11.28 -4.79
C TRP A 142 0.25 11.89 -3.85
N ILE A 143 1.43 11.28 -3.80
CA ILE A 143 2.58 11.76 -3.05
C ILE A 143 3.70 12.00 -4.06
N ASN A 144 3.88 13.25 -4.47
CA ASN A 144 4.77 13.61 -5.56
C ASN A 144 6.22 13.87 -5.14
N ASP A 145 6.53 13.73 -3.85
CA ASP A 145 7.85 13.92 -3.27
C ASP A 145 8.30 12.74 -2.41
N ASN A 146 9.57 12.76 -2.02
CA ASN A 146 10.16 11.74 -1.19
C ASN A 146 9.78 11.94 0.28
N LEU A 147 9.10 10.97 0.88
CA LEU A 147 8.78 10.99 2.31
C LEU A 147 9.79 10.16 3.12
N ASN A 148 10.07 10.64 4.33
CA ASN A 148 10.87 9.85 5.27
C ASN A 148 10.05 8.68 5.83
N LYS A 149 8.80 8.93 6.23
CA LYS A 149 7.93 7.91 6.83
C LYS A 149 6.46 8.17 6.48
N ALA A 150 5.75 7.10 6.14
CA ALA A 150 4.31 7.15 5.99
C ALA A 150 3.63 5.92 6.59
N ASP A 151 2.48 6.15 7.23
CA ASP A 151 1.52 5.16 7.69
C ASP A 151 0.19 5.46 7.02
N ILE A 152 -0.21 4.63 6.05
CA ILE A 152 -1.34 4.92 5.17
C ILE A 152 -2.32 3.76 5.18
N ASN A 153 -3.58 4.05 5.51
CA ASN A 153 -4.72 3.17 5.33
C ASN A 153 -5.56 3.72 4.16
N LEU A 154 -5.61 2.97 3.05
CA LEU A 154 -6.35 3.38 1.86
C LEU A 154 -7.39 2.32 1.47
N LYS A 155 -8.65 2.75 1.32
CA LYS A 155 -9.75 1.87 0.90
C LYS A 155 -10.48 2.46 -0.29
N TYR A 156 -10.69 1.64 -1.32
CA TYR A 156 -11.45 2.03 -2.52
C TYR A 156 -10.85 3.23 -3.25
N GLY A 157 -9.52 3.23 -3.42
CA GLY A 157 -8.76 4.25 -4.14
C GLY A 157 -7.38 3.75 -4.51
N LYS A 158 -6.62 4.54 -5.24
CA LYS A 158 -5.25 4.22 -5.65
C LYS A 158 -4.25 5.18 -4.99
N LEU A 159 -3.20 4.62 -4.37
CA LEU A 159 -2.03 5.36 -3.93
C LEU A 159 -1.01 5.41 -5.08
N ARG A 160 -0.57 6.62 -5.43
CA ARG A 160 0.58 6.87 -6.30
C ARG A 160 1.63 7.63 -5.51
N ALA A 161 2.80 7.04 -5.34
CA ALA A 161 3.87 7.64 -4.57
C ALA A 161 5.22 7.47 -5.27
N LYS A 162 6.10 8.46 -5.14
CA LYS A 162 7.50 8.31 -5.53
C LYS A 162 8.24 7.46 -4.50
N ASN A 163 8.94 8.07 -3.57
CA ASN A 163 9.72 7.34 -2.58
C ASN A 163 9.16 7.54 -1.19
N ILE A 164 8.96 6.44 -0.48
CA ILE A 164 8.68 6.46 0.96
C ILE A 164 9.74 5.60 1.64
N TYR A 165 10.66 6.23 2.38
CA TYR A 165 11.82 5.51 2.93
C TYR A 165 11.38 4.41 3.92
N TYR A 166 10.45 4.73 4.83
CA TYR A 166 9.79 3.76 5.71
C TYR A 166 8.28 3.80 5.45
N ALA A 167 7.74 2.77 4.81
CA ALA A 167 6.34 2.68 4.46
C ALA A 167 5.62 1.60 5.27
N ASN A 168 4.49 1.96 5.91
CA ASN A 168 3.51 1.03 6.45
C ASN A 168 2.18 1.29 5.75
N LEU A 169 1.72 0.34 4.93
CA LEU A 169 0.57 0.50 4.07
C LEU A 169 -0.47 -0.59 4.31
N ASP A 170 -1.72 -0.18 4.52
CA ASP A 170 -2.89 -1.05 4.54
C ASP A 170 -3.80 -0.68 3.37
N LEU A 171 -3.94 -1.58 2.37
CA LEU A 171 -4.70 -1.34 1.16
C LEU A 171 -5.90 -2.29 1.06
N LYS A 172 -7.05 -1.77 0.65
CA LYS A 172 -8.24 -2.59 0.45
C LYS A 172 -9.04 -2.16 -0.77
N ASN A 173 -9.21 -3.08 -1.72
CA ASN A 173 -10.01 -2.89 -2.94
C ASN A 173 -9.59 -1.62 -3.69
N GLY A 174 -8.30 -1.50 -3.99
CA GLY A 174 -7.74 -0.32 -4.64
C GLY A 174 -6.49 -0.62 -5.44
N GLY A 175 -5.50 0.24 -5.35
CA GLY A 175 -4.24 0.05 -6.05
C GLY A 175 -3.06 0.76 -5.39
N LEU A 176 -1.87 0.31 -5.75
CA LEU A 176 -0.60 0.93 -5.41
C LEU A 176 0.25 1.06 -6.67
N ASP A 177 0.82 2.23 -6.84
CA ASP A 177 1.81 2.50 -7.86
C ASP A 177 2.93 3.32 -7.19
N MET A 178 4.08 2.69 -6.97
CA MET A 178 5.13 3.30 -6.16
C MET A 178 6.50 3.02 -6.74
N ASP A 179 7.35 4.06 -6.75
CA ASP A 179 8.72 3.90 -7.23
C ASP A 179 9.56 3.11 -6.22
N ASP A 180 10.02 3.74 -5.14
CA ASP A 180 11.02 3.11 -4.26
C ASP A 180 10.65 3.15 -2.78
N SER A 181 11.16 2.15 -2.02
CA SER A 181 11.18 2.18 -0.55
C SER A 181 12.39 1.42 0.00
N ASN A 182 12.96 1.91 1.09
CA ASN A 182 14.01 1.17 1.78
C ASN A 182 13.44 -0.01 2.58
N THR A 183 12.37 0.24 3.32
CA THR A 183 11.68 -0.77 4.13
C THR A 183 10.18 -0.54 4.06
N MET A 184 9.46 -1.58 3.66
CA MET A 184 8.02 -1.53 3.52
C MET A 184 7.36 -2.70 4.24
N ARG A 185 6.31 -2.38 4.99
CA ARG A 185 5.29 -3.33 5.40
C ARG A 185 4.01 -3.03 4.63
N LEU A 186 3.48 -4.04 3.94
CA LEU A 186 2.29 -3.93 3.12
C LEU A 186 1.29 -5.00 3.52
N ASN A 187 0.10 -4.59 3.93
CA ASN A 187 -1.06 -5.46 4.04
C ASN A 187 -2.02 -5.09 2.92
N SER A 188 -2.42 -6.06 2.09
CA SER A 188 -3.31 -5.77 0.98
C SER A 188 -4.40 -6.81 0.79
N SER A 189 -5.53 -6.36 0.25
CA SER A 189 -6.60 -7.26 -0.15
C SER A 189 -7.39 -6.70 -1.33
N GLY A 190 -7.47 -7.49 -2.41
CA GLY A 190 -8.25 -7.17 -3.62
C GLY A 190 -7.72 -5.97 -4.38
N SER A 191 -6.42 -5.83 -4.50
CA SER A 191 -5.75 -4.66 -5.06
C SER A 191 -4.80 -5.02 -6.21
N ASP A 192 -4.59 -4.04 -7.11
CA ASP A 192 -3.59 -4.08 -8.16
C ASP A 192 -2.36 -3.29 -7.70
N ILE A 193 -1.20 -3.94 -7.65
CA ILE A 193 0.01 -3.38 -7.04
C ILE A 193 1.16 -3.41 -8.04
N SER A 194 1.78 -2.25 -8.25
CA SER A 194 3.01 -2.09 -9.02
C SER A 194 4.05 -1.35 -8.18
N MET A 195 5.25 -1.93 -8.03
CA MET A 195 6.36 -1.32 -7.29
C MET A 195 7.67 -1.50 -8.03
N HIS A 196 8.53 -0.47 -7.99
CA HIS A 196 9.81 -0.49 -8.70
C HIS A 196 10.91 -1.11 -7.84
N THR A 197 11.48 -0.42 -6.84
CA THR A 197 12.57 -0.96 -6.04
C THR A 197 12.27 -0.92 -4.54
N ILE A 198 12.22 -2.08 -3.89
CA ILE A 198 12.01 -2.17 -2.44
C ILE A 198 13.16 -2.92 -1.79
N GLY A 199 13.87 -2.25 -0.88
CA GLY A 199 15.02 -2.85 -0.18
C GLY A 199 14.64 -4.04 0.71
N SER A 200 13.60 -3.89 1.52
CA SER A 200 13.05 -4.97 2.36
C SER A 200 11.52 -4.87 2.37
N LEU A 201 10.85 -5.93 1.92
CA LEU A 201 9.40 -6.02 1.82
C LEU A 201 8.85 -7.10 2.76
N GLU A 202 8.00 -6.68 3.72
CA GLU A 202 7.10 -7.55 4.47
C GLU A 202 5.70 -7.44 3.87
N PHE A 203 5.18 -8.52 3.26
CA PHE A 203 3.94 -8.46 2.52
C PHE A 203 2.94 -9.54 2.93
N TYR A 204 1.77 -9.10 3.36
CA TYR A 204 0.60 -9.94 3.61
C TYR A 204 -0.47 -9.62 2.57
N SER A 205 -0.58 -10.52 1.59
CA SER A 205 -1.44 -10.35 0.42
C SER A 205 -2.64 -11.30 0.44
N ASN A 206 -3.78 -10.80 -0.03
CA ASN A 206 -4.96 -11.62 -0.21
C ASN A 206 -5.77 -11.19 -1.45
N LYS A 207 -5.79 -12.00 -2.49
CA LYS A 207 -6.49 -11.75 -3.76
C LYS A 207 -5.96 -10.51 -4.49
N ASP A 208 -4.65 -10.33 -4.53
CA ASP A 208 -4.01 -9.23 -5.21
C ASP A 208 -3.34 -9.69 -6.50
N GLU A 209 -3.21 -8.76 -7.45
CA GLU A 209 -2.36 -8.87 -8.62
C GLU A 209 -1.16 -7.94 -8.45
N VAL A 210 0.05 -8.49 -8.54
CA VAL A 210 1.25 -7.79 -8.06
C VAL A 210 2.38 -7.91 -9.07
N ASP A 211 2.91 -6.76 -9.46
CA ASP A 211 4.09 -6.61 -10.31
C ASP A 211 5.20 -5.86 -9.55
N LEU A 212 6.32 -6.54 -9.34
CA LEU A 212 7.48 -6.03 -8.59
C LEU A 212 8.69 -6.02 -9.51
N GLU A 213 9.35 -4.88 -9.69
CA GLU A 213 10.53 -4.84 -10.54
C GLU A 213 11.77 -5.39 -9.81
N GLU A 214 12.12 -4.85 -8.65
CA GLU A 214 13.27 -5.33 -7.87
C GLU A 214 12.99 -5.34 -6.36
N ILE A 215 13.26 -6.47 -5.72
CA ILE A 215 13.15 -6.62 -4.27
C ILE A 215 14.49 -7.10 -3.69
N GLY A 216 14.93 -6.44 -2.62
CA GLY A 216 16.08 -6.89 -1.85
C GLY A 216 15.75 -8.14 -1.05
N THR A 217 15.03 -8.01 0.03
CA THR A 217 14.55 -9.11 0.87
C THR A 217 13.02 -9.14 0.85
N PHE A 218 12.44 -10.32 0.63
CA PHE A 218 11.00 -10.51 0.53
C PHE A 218 10.51 -11.58 1.51
N TYR A 219 9.66 -11.21 2.45
CA TYR A 219 9.05 -12.14 3.41
C TYR A 219 7.59 -11.84 3.68
N GLY A 220 6.84 -12.86 4.10
CA GLY A 220 5.42 -12.72 4.42
C GLY A 220 4.53 -13.88 3.98
N MET A 221 3.27 -13.57 3.70
CA MET A 221 2.27 -14.57 3.32
C MET A 221 1.40 -14.07 2.16
N LEU A 222 1.32 -14.87 1.11
CA LEU A 222 0.56 -14.56 -0.10
C LEU A 222 -0.56 -15.58 -0.26
N LYS A 223 -1.82 -15.09 -0.33
CA LYS A 223 -3.01 -15.93 -0.44
C LYS A 223 -3.84 -15.55 -1.65
N PHE A 224 -4.20 -16.50 -2.48
CA PHE A 224 -5.06 -16.30 -3.64
C PHE A 224 -4.57 -15.20 -4.58
N SER A 225 -3.26 -14.97 -4.64
CA SER A 225 -2.64 -13.83 -5.31
C SER A 225 -1.70 -14.28 -6.40
N THR A 226 -1.51 -13.43 -7.41
CA THR A 226 -0.55 -13.61 -8.48
C THR A 226 0.56 -12.58 -8.33
N ILE A 227 1.80 -13.03 -8.21
CA ILE A 227 2.96 -12.16 -8.01
C ILE A 227 4.03 -12.45 -9.07
N GLN A 228 4.38 -11.40 -9.81
CA GLN A 228 5.51 -11.37 -10.72
C GLN A 228 6.62 -10.53 -10.09
N LEU A 229 7.80 -11.11 -9.89
CA LEU A 229 9.01 -10.43 -9.44
C LEU A 229 10.07 -10.46 -10.53
N GLY A 230 10.43 -9.31 -11.04
CA GLY A 230 11.48 -9.17 -12.07
C GLY A 230 12.86 -9.57 -11.54
N ARG A 231 13.32 -8.95 -10.45
CA ARG A 231 14.66 -9.18 -9.89
C ARG A 231 14.64 -9.37 -8.38
N LEU A 232 15.24 -10.44 -7.92
CA LEU A 232 15.50 -10.71 -6.50
C LEU A 232 16.98 -10.42 -6.18
N ALA A 233 17.25 -9.46 -5.30
CA ALA A 233 18.62 -9.08 -4.98
C ALA A 233 19.22 -9.84 -3.80
N LYS A 234 18.41 -10.41 -2.88
CA LYS A 234 18.90 -11.12 -1.68
C LYS A 234 18.08 -12.37 -1.37
N ASP A 235 17.14 -12.29 -0.44
CA ASP A 235 16.52 -13.44 0.20
C ASP A 235 15.00 -13.44 0.07
N ILE A 236 14.41 -14.63 0.11
CA ILE A 236 12.98 -14.86 0.20
C ILE A 236 12.66 -15.76 1.39
N ASP A 237 11.61 -15.41 2.15
CA ASP A 237 10.97 -16.29 3.14
C ASP A 237 9.45 -16.07 3.07
N LEU A 238 8.76 -16.96 2.35
CA LEU A 238 7.35 -16.80 2.00
C LEU A 238 6.50 -18.02 2.33
N VAL A 239 5.28 -17.76 2.76
CA VAL A 239 4.20 -18.74 2.83
C VAL A 239 3.19 -18.45 1.72
N LEU A 240 2.99 -19.41 0.82
CA LEU A 240 2.08 -19.30 -0.32
C LEU A 240 0.87 -20.20 -0.15
N LYS A 241 -0.33 -19.67 -0.35
CA LYS A 241 -1.58 -20.44 -0.34
C LYS A 241 -2.43 -20.13 -1.56
N ILE A 242 -2.56 -21.12 -2.45
CA ILE A 242 -3.33 -21.00 -3.69
C ILE A 242 -2.92 -19.74 -4.47
N SER A 243 -1.60 -19.60 -4.66
CA SER A 243 -1.00 -18.41 -5.27
C SER A 243 -0.05 -18.81 -6.40
N ASP A 244 0.16 -17.89 -7.34
CA ASP A 244 1.14 -17.99 -8.41
C ASP A 244 2.29 -17.01 -8.11
N PHE A 245 3.49 -17.53 -7.91
CA PHE A 245 4.68 -16.75 -7.57
C PHE A 245 5.80 -17.01 -8.57
N ARG A 246 6.26 -15.95 -9.21
CA ARG A 246 7.26 -16.03 -10.28
C ARG A 246 8.41 -15.07 -10.05
N VAL A 247 9.64 -15.53 -10.24
CA VAL A 247 10.87 -14.73 -10.18
C VAL A 247 11.62 -14.87 -11.50
N ASP A 248 11.85 -13.76 -12.17
CA ASP A 248 12.51 -13.76 -13.48
C ASP A 248 14.04 -13.79 -13.39
N HIS A 249 14.66 -13.14 -12.37
CA HIS A 249 16.10 -13.13 -12.17
C HIS A 249 16.47 -13.14 -10.69
N ILE A 250 17.44 -13.95 -10.31
CA ILE A 250 18.05 -13.95 -8.98
C ILE A 250 19.45 -13.34 -9.12
N LEU A 251 19.67 -12.16 -8.55
CA LEU A 251 20.92 -11.40 -8.70
C LEU A 251 22.01 -11.84 -7.73
N SER A 252 21.63 -12.31 -6.53
CA SER A 252 22.57 -12.76 -5.51
C SER A 252 23.13 -14.14 -5.83
N THR A 253 24.41 -14.35 -5.62
CA THR A 253 25.03 -15.70 -5.72
C THR A 253 25.00 -16.50 -4.41
N ASN A 254 24.66 -15.86 -3.29
CA ASN A 254 24.60 -16.44 -1.95
C ASN A 254 23.23 -16.24 -1.25
N GLY A 255 22.20 -15.93 -2.03
CA GLY A 255 20.85 -15.73 -1.51
C GLY A 255 20.20 -17.01 -0.97
N THR A 256 19.26 -16.83 -0.06
CA THR A 256 18.48 -17.93 0.52
C THR A 256 17.01 -17.75 0.13
N ILE A 257 16.42 -18.78 -0.47
CA ILE A 257 15.02 -18.81 -0.87
C ILE A 257 14.32 -19.92 -0.08
N ILE A 258 13.46 -19.53 0.85
CA ILE A 258 12.64 -20.43 1.66
C ILE A 258 11.18 -20.20 1.31
N ILE A 259 10.49 -21.27 0.89
CA ILE A 259 9.06 -21.18 0.53
C ILE A 259 8.32 -22.36 1.16
N GLU A 260 7.32 -22.04 1.96
CA GLU A 260 6.26 -22.98 2.33
C GLU A 260 5.05 -22.75 1.42
N GLN A 261 4.54 -23.81 0.78
CA GLN A 261 3.44 -23.63 -0.17
C GLN A 261 2.30 -24.64 0.04
N GLU A 262 1.09 -24.20 -0.22
CA GLU A 262 -0.11 -25.04 -0.31
C GLU A 262 -0.85 -24.74 -1.62
N SER A 263 -0.95 -25.74 -2.51
CA SER A 263 -1.69 -25.65 -3.78
C SER A 263 -1.27 -24.45 -4.64
N SER A 264 0.01 -24.10 -4.64
CA SER A 264 0.56 -22.93 -5.31
C SER A 264 1.51 -23.32 -6.44
N GLU A 265 1.70 -22.42 -7.40
CA GLU A 265 2.73 -22.52 -8.41
C GLU A 265 3.92 -21.61 -8.06
N VAL A 266 5.14 -22.18 -8.04
CA VAL A 266 6.38 -21.45 -7.82
C VAL A 266 7.25 -21.62 -9.06
N SER A 267 7.59 -20.55 -9.74
CA SER A 267 8.44 -20.53 -10.94
C SER A 267 9.64 -19.64 -10.72
N LEU A 268 10.85 -20.20 -10.66
CA LEU A 268 12.09 -19.48 -10.43
C LEU A 268 13.04 -19.64 -11.63
N ASN A 269 13.50 -18.55 -12.19
CA ASN A 269 14.62 -18.56 -13.12
C ASN A 269 15.92 -18.56 -12.31
N ILE A 270 16.66 -19.67 -12.40
CA ILE A 270 17.88 -19.94 -11.62
C ILE A 270 19.17 -19.68 -12.40
N THR A 271 19.07 -19.10 -13.60
CA THR A 271 20.25 -18.77 -14.42
C THR A 271 21.24 -17.94 -13.59
N ASP A 272 22.50 -18.34 -13.60
CA ASP A 272 23.60 -17.71 -12.84
C ASP A 272 23.49 -17.72 -11.30
N PHE A 273 22.60 -18.55 -10.75
CA PHE A 273 22.44 -18.73 -9.29
C PHE A 273 22.85 -20.13 -8.84
N PRO A 274 24.14 -20.42 -8.59
CA PRO A 274 24.61 -21.71 -8.08
C PRO A 274 24.08 -21.96 -6.66
N HIS A 275 23.31 -23.05 -6.46
CA HIS A 275 22.66 -23.33 -5.19
C HIS A 275 22.50 -24.80 -4.87
N GLU A 276 22.33 -25.10 -3.58
CA GLU A 276 21.71 -26.33 -3.10
C GLU A 276 20.21 -26.21 -3.18
N PHE A 277 19.55 -27.20 -3.74
CA PHE A 277 18.10 -27.31 -3.81
C PHE A 277 17.60 -28.44 -2.93
N SER A 278 16.59 -28.16 -2.12
CA SER A 278 15.87 -29.14 -1.33
C SER A 278 14.35 -28.88 -1.46
N ALA A 279 13.59 -29.94 -1.70
CA ALA A 279 12.14 -29.86 -1.70
C ALA A 279 11.52 -31.05 -0.97
N VAL A 280 10.56 -30.78 -0.04
CA VAL A 280 9.76 -31.80 0.65
C VAL A 280 8.29 -31.53 0.36
N LEU A 281 7.70 -32.32 -0.53
CA LEU A 281 6.33 -32.07 -1.04
C LEU A 281 5.43 -33.29 -0.88
N GLU A 282 4.23 -33.06 -0.31
CA GLU A 282 3.12 -33.99 -0.30
C GLU A 282 2.24 -33.76 -1.53
N GLU A 283 2.08 -34.79 -2.38
CA GLU A 283 1.31 -34.70 -3.63
C GLU A 283 1.72 -33.55 -4.59
N GLY A 284 2.94 -33.01 -4.46
CA GLY A 284 3.47 -31.92 -5.28
C GLY A 284 4.31 -32.40 -6.45
N LEU A 285 4.57 -31.50 -7.39
CA LEU A 285 5.41 -31.71 -8.57
C LEU A 285 6.61 -30.76 -8.56
N VAL A 286 7.80 -31.32 -8.81
CA VAL A 286 9.04 -30.55 -9.03
C VAL A 286 9.54 -30.81 -10.45
N ARG A 287 9.90 -29.75 -11.18
CA ARG A 287 10.60 -29.84 -12.47
C ARG A 287 11.93 -29.13 -12.37
N LEU A 288 13.00 -29.90 -12.58
CA LEU A 288 14.37 -29.40 -12.58
C LEU A 288 14.94 -29.41 -14.01
N PRO A 289 15.72 -28.41 -14.43
CA PRO A 289 16.54 -28.48 -15.65
C PRO A 289 17.54 -29.64 -15.60
N LYS A 290 18.01 -30.08 -16.77
CA LYS A 290 18.99 -31.18 -16.91
C LYS A 290 20.39 -30.83 -16.38
N SER A 291 20.68 -29.58 -16.14
CA SER A 291 21.90 -29.02 -15.59
C SER A 291 22.13 -29.31 -14.11
N PHE A 292 21.08 -29.73 -13.39
CA PHE A 292 21.25 -30.21 -12.01
C PHE A 292 22.06 -31.51 -11.95
N HIS A 293 22.88 -31.61 -10.95
CA HIS A 293 23.65 -32.82 -10.62
C HIS A 293 23.42 -33.24 -9.16
N ASP A 294 23.94 -34.41 -8.77
CA ASP A 294 23.75 -35.01 -7.45
C ASP A 294 22.23 -35.04 -7.04
N VAL A 295 21.40 -35.39 -8.04
CA VAL A 295 19.96 -35.45 -7.84
C VAL A 295 19.60 -36.73 -7.11
N ASP A 296 19.09 -36.56 -5.89
CA ASP A 296 18.52 -37.63 -5.08
C ASP A 296 17.03 -37.43 -4.88
N SER A 297 16.24 -38.51 -4.89
CA SER A 297 14.78 -38.42 -4.74
C SER A 297 14.26 -39.62 -3.94
N GLU A 298 13.81 -39.36 -2.74
CA GLU A 298 13.31 -40.35 -1.81
C GLU A 298 11.78 -40.19 -1.54
N MET A 299 11.09 -41.34 -1.50
CA MET A 299 9.69 -41.38 -1.09
C MET A 299 9.60 -41.61 0.42
N LEU A 300 9.41 -40.55 1.18
CA LEU A 300 9.32 -40.58 2.63
C LEU A 300 8.05 -41.27 3.15
N ASP A 301 6.91 -41.04 2.48
CA ASP A 301 5.62 -41.64 2.82
C ASP A 301 4.80 -41.92 1.56
N LYS A 302 4.59 -43.22 1.27
CA LYS A 302 3.82 -43.65 0.07
C LYS A 302 2.33 -43.34 0.19
N GLY A 303 1.77 -43.38 1.39
CA GLY A 303 0.34 -43.12 1.62
C GLY A 303 -0.04 -41.67 1.37
N LYS A 304 0.81 -40.78 1.84
CA LYS A 304 0.70 -39.32 1.65
C LYS A 304 1.33 -38.84 0.35
N LYS A 305 2.03 -39.72 -0.39
CA LYS A 305 2.86 -39.35 -1.55
C LYS A 305 3.88 -38.23 -1.20
N LEU A 306 4.41 -38.29 0.02
CA LEU A 306 5.41 -37.35 0.50
C LEU A 306 6.77 -37.73 -0.08
N ARG A 307 7.37 -36.79 -0.79
CA ARG A 307 8.67 -36.98 -1.46
C ARG A 307 9.64 -35.88 -1.07
N GLU A 308 10.88 -36.29 -0.79
CA GLU A 308 12.03 -35.41 -0.67
C GLU A 308 12.84 -35.45 -1.98
N ILE A 309 13.31 -34.30 -2.41
CA ILE A 309 14.19 -34.13 -3.57
C ILE A 309 15.34 -33.22 -3.15
N ASN A 310 16.59 -33.70 -3.29
CA ASN A 310 17.78 -32.90 -3.07
C ASN A 310 18.60 -32.89 -4.37
N ALA A 311 19.18 -31.74 -4.70
CA ALA A 311 19.95 -31.57 -5.93
C ALA A 311 20.90 -30.37 -5.83
N VAL A 312 21.88 -30.31 -6.70
CA VAL A 312 22.85 -29.20 -6.75
C VAL A 312 22.87 -28.59 -8.15
N TYR A 313 22.87 -27.28 -8.21
CA TYR A 313 22.95 -26.51 -9.45
C TYR A 313 24.24 -25.69 -9.48
N GLY A 314 24.97 -25.78 -10.57
CA GLY A 314 26.15 -24.97 -10.82
C GLY A 314 27.41 -25.44 -10.08
N LYS A 315 28.42 -24.58 -10.04
CA LYS A 315 29.74 -24.81 -9.37
C LYS A 315 29.95 -23.70 -8.31
N LYS A 316 30.75 -24.02 -7.27
CA LYS A 316 31.02 -23.10 -6.14
C LYS A 316 29.73 -22.60 -5.49
N VAL A 317 28.91 -23.54 -5.12
CA VAL A 317 27.57 -23.31 -4.53
C VAL A 317 27.67 -22.50 -3.24
N GLN A 318 26.91 -21.43 -3.17
CA GLN A 318 26.73 -20.54 -2.00
C GLN A 318 25.26 -20.25 -1.71
N GLY A 319 24.40 -20.36 -2.71
CA GLY A 319 22.98 -20.13 -2.57
C GLY A 319 22.23 -21.35 -2.04
N ARG A 320 21.01 -21.15 -1.60
CA ARG A 320 20.11 -22.21 -1.15
C ARG A 320 18.67 -21.94 -1.58
N ILE A 321 18.00 -22.99 -2.06
CA ILE A 321 16.54 -23.02 -2.26
C ILE A 321 15.97 -24.16 -1.43
N SER A 322 15.02 -23.85 -0.54
CA SER A 322 14.31 -24.84 0.27
C SER A 322 12.80 -24.63 0.10
N ILE A 323 12.10 -25.65 -0.41
CA ILE A 323 10.66 -25.57 -0.65
C ILE A 323 9.93 -26.71 0.05
N THR A 324 8.95 -26.38 0.88
CA THR A 324 8.12 -27.37 1.56
C THR A 324 6.65 -27.15 1.23
N GLY A 325 5.82 -28.18 1.43
CA GLY A 325 4.38 -28.02 1.31
C GLY A 325 3.62 -29.17 0.67
N LYS A 326 2.44 -28.86 0.12
CA LYS A 326 1.54 -29.85 -0.47
C LYS A 326 0.79 -29.32 -1.71
N LYS A 327 0.49 -30.26 -2.62
CA LYS A 327 -0.38 -30.03 -3.81
C LYS A 327 0.04 -28.83 -4.66
N GLY A 328 1.31 -28.57 -4.79
CA GLY A 328 1.81 -27.45 -5.57
C GLY A 328 2.70 -27.90 -6.71
N VAL A 329 3.12 -26.94 -7.52
CA VAL A 329 4.05 -27.12 -8.64
C VAL A 329 5.24 -26.20 -8.45
N VAL A 330 6.44 -26.77 -8.48
CA VAL A 330 7.71 -26.06 -8.43
C VAL A 330 8.43 -26.20 -9.76
N LEU A 331 8.67 -25.09 -10.44
CA LEU A 331 9.32 -25.03 -11.74
C LEU A 331 10.63 -24.24 -11.60
N LEU A 332 11.78 -24.91 -11.66
CA LEU A 332 13.06 -24.25 -11.82
C LEU A 332 13.38 -24.18 -13.32
N LYS A 333 13.80 -23.02 -13.81
CA LYS A 333 14.06 -22.76 -15.23
C LYS A 333 15.43 -22.13 -15.42
N GLU A 334 16.04 -22.39 -16.56
CA GLU A 334 17.17 -21.65 -17.12
C GLU A 334 16.69 -20.97 -18.39
N LEU A 335 16.87 -19.65 -18.49
CA LEU A 335 16.51 -18.85 -19.65
C LEU A 335 17.75 -18.29 -20.36
#